data_086f6fa6805ceca0dd47b94d12ec0420
#
_entry.id   086f6fa6805ceca0dd47b94d12ec0420
#
_cell.length_a   1.000
_cell.length_b   1.000
_cell.length_c   1.000
_cell.angle_alpha   90.00
_cell.angle_beta   90.00
_cell.angle_gamma   90.00
#
_symmetry.space_group_name_H-M   'P 1'
#
loop_
_entity.id
_entity.type
_entity.pdbx_description
1 polymer ?
#
loop_
_entity_poly.entity_id
_entity_poly.type
_entity_poly.pdbx_seq_one_letter_code
_entity_poly.pdbx_strand_id
1 'polypeptide(L)'
;MKKKISIYDDSIFIADAAIYLKATKPDLGIDNPYQLNDEQFTAATDLLKQLKPNVGEWWADYAKQIQSYANKDVVIGTTWPYQENILKGDKKPVAAVKPKEGTTGWSDTWMIYSKAAHPNCMYLWMNYIISPQANAKVAEWFGEAPSNPKACSYTTDKNFCTTMHANDEGYWKNIYYWTTPTADCGGKGGTCKTQQDWVNAWTEIRG
;
A
#
# COMPACT_ATOMS: atom_id res chain seq x y z
N MET A 1 1.91 10.26 -22.30
CA MET A 1 1.17 10.76 -21.10
C MET A 1 2.07 11.59 -20.16
N LYS A 2 2.76 12.60 -20.69
CA LYS A 2 3.68 13.40 -19.83
C LYS A 2 2.91 14.05 -18.67
N LYS A 3 3.45 13.88 -17.45
CA LYS A 3 2.92 14.46 -16.21
C LYS A 3 1.47 14.12 -15.87
N LYS A 4 1.02 12.90 -16.15
CA LYS A 4 -0.35 12.44 -15.87
C LYS A 4 -0.42 11.28 -14.87
N ILE A 5 0.73 10.89 -14.28
CA ILE A 5 0.83 9.82 -13.31
C ILE A 5 0.93 10.42 -11.91
N SER A 6 0.18 9.89 -10.95
CA SER A 6 0.27 10.20 -9.52
C SER A 6 0.86 9.00 -8.78
N ILE A 7 1.91 9.24 -7.99
CA ILE A 7 2.65 8.20 -7.26
C ILE A 7 2.70 8.56 -5.78
N TYR A 8 2.51 7.57 -4.91
CA TYR A 8 2.73 7.71 -3.48
C TYR A 8 4.18 8.10 -3.18
N ASP A 9 4.36 9.18 -2.43
CA ASP A 9 5.66 9.76 -2.13
C ASP A 9 6.32 9.08 -0.92
N ASP A 10 6.67 7.82 -1.09
CA ASP A 10 7.38 7.05 -0.09
C ASP A 10 8.33 6.06 -0.79
N SER A 11 9.49 5.81 -0.17
CA SER A 11 10.50 4.86 -0.64
C SER A 11 9.95 3.43 -0.78
N ILE A 12 8.91 3.09 -0.05
CA ILE A 12 8.24 1.78 -0.14
C ILE A 12 7.71 1.49 -1.55
N PHE A 13 7.46 2.53 -2.37
CA PHE A 13 7.03 2.39 -3.76
C PHE A 13 8.07 1.69 -4.65
N ILE A 14 9.33 1.59 -4.24
CA ILE A 14 10.34 0.77 -4.92
C ILE A 14 9.89 -0.70 -4.97
N ALA A 15 9.14 -1.17 -3.96
CA ALA A 15 8.59 -2.53 -3.95
C ALA A 15 7.56 -2.76 -5.07
N ASP A 16 6.77 -1.76 -5.46
CA ASP A 16 5.84 -1.88 -6.59
C ASP A 16 6.59 -2.06 -7.92
N ALA A 17 7.70 -1.36 -8.09
CA ALA A 17 8.59 -1.60 -9.24
C ALA A 17 9.21 -3.01 -9.21
N ALA A 18 9.61 -3.48 -8.04
CA ALA A 18 10.13 -4.84 -7.87
C ALA A 18 9.07 -5.92 -8.16
N ILE A 19 7.81 -5.72 -7.77
CA ILE A 19 6.71 -6.63 -8.11
C ILE A 19 6.50 -6.71 -9.62
N TYR A 20 6.51 -5.57 -10.29
CA TYR A 20 6.43 -5.54 -11.75
C TYR A 20 7.60 -6.30 -12.41
N LEU A 21 8.83 -6.07 -11.93
CA LEU A 21 10.02 -6.77 -12.44
C LEU A 21 9.99 -8.27 -12.13
N LYS A 22 9.51 -8.67 -10.96
CA LYS A 22 9.29 -10.09 -10.61
C LYS A 22 8.44 -10.81 -11.66
N ALA A 23 7.40 -10.15 -12.15
CA ALA A 23 6.48 -10.72 -13.13
C ALA A 23 7.00 -10.63 -14.57
N THR A 24 7.77 -9.59 -14.92
CA THR A 24 8.16 -9.29 -16.30
C THR A 24 9.61 -9.65 -16.63
N LYS A 25 10.45 -9.82 -15.61
CA LYS A 25 11.87 -10.21 -15.70
C LYS A 25 12.20 -11.31 -14.67
N PRO A 26 11.66 -12.53 -14.83
CA PRO A 26 11.82 -13.59 -13.84
C PRO A 26 13.30 -13.97 -13.61
N ASP A 27 14.17 -13.76 -14.59
CA ASP A 27 15.61 -14.03 -14.48
C ASP A 27 16.30 -13.21 -13.37
N LEU A 28 15.71 -12.09 -12.92
CA LEU A 28 16.19 -11.35 -11.77
C LEU A 28 16.01 -12.11 -10.44
N GLY A 29 15.19 -13.16 -10.38
CA GLY A 29 15.03 -14.00 -9.21
C GLY A 29 14.46 -13.26 -7.99
N ILE A 30 13.60 -12.26 -8.18
CA ILE A 30 12.99 -11.51 -7.08
C ILE A 30 11.95 -12.39 -6.38
N ASP A 31 12.24 -12.85 -5.17
CA ASP A 31 11.27 -13.61 -4.35
C ASP A 31 10.38 -12.67 -3.51
N ASN A 32 11.03 -11.81 -2.74
CA ASN A 32 10.37 -10.85 -1.85
C ASN A 32 10.67 -9.43 -2.32
N PRO A 33 9.65 -8.61 -2.66
CA PRO A 33 9.86 -7.26 -3.19
C PRO A 33 10.49 -6.29 -2.19
N TYR A 34 10.56 -6.65 -0.91
CA TYR A 34 11.21 -5.85 0.14
C TYR A 34 12.64 -6.30 0.50
N GLN A 35 13.09 -7.39 -0.09
CA GLN A 35 14.42 -7.96 0.15
C GLN A 35 15.18 -8.03 -1.18
N LEU A 36 15.72 -6.90 -1.60
CA LEU A 36 16.36 -6.75 -2.90
C LEU A 36 17.88 -6.68 -2.73
N ASN A 37 18.60 -7.53 -3.45
CA ASN A 37 20.05 -7.40 -3.60
C ASN A 37 20.41 -6.21 -4.49
N ASP A 38 21.70 -5.95 -4.71
CA ASP A 38 22.19 -4.82 -5.50
C ASP A 38 21.63 -4.77 -6.92
N GLU A 39 21.62 -5.90 -7.62
CA GLU A 39 21.14 -5.99 -8.99
C GLU A 39 19.63 -5.75 -9.08
N GLN A 40 18.85 -6.41 -8.24
CA GLN A 40 17.39 -6.29 -8.17
C GLN A 40 16.97 -4.88 -7.81
N PHE A 41 17.64 -4.28 -6.83
CA PHE A 41 17.38 -2.92 -6.38
C PHE A 41 17.72 -1.88 -7.45
N THR A 42 18.85 -2.02 -8.11
CA THR A 42 19.25 -1.16 -9.22
C THR A 42 18.22 -1.23 -10.36
N ALA A 43 17.80 -2.44 -10.74
CA ALA A 43 16.78 -2.61 -11.77
C ALA A 43 15.45 -1.93 -11.40
N ALA A 44 15.01 -2.03 -10.13
CA ALA A 44 13.78 -1.40 -9.66
C ALA A 44 13.87 0.13 -9.65
N THR A 45 14.98 0.68 -9.16
CA THR A 45 15.19 2.14 -9.11
C THR A 45 15.37 2.74 -10.49
N ASP A 46 16.04 2.06 -11.42
CA ASP A 46 16.17 2.50 -12.81
C ASP A 46 14.85 2.54 -13.55
N LEU A 47 13.97 1.56 -13.28
CA LEU A 47 12.60 1.57 -13.81
C LEU A 47 11.84 2.81 -13.34
N LEU A 48 11.96 3.18 -12.07
CA LEU A 48 11.30 4.37 -11.51
C LEU A 48 11.91 5.67 -12.06
N LYS A 49 13.24 5.73 -12.26
CA LYS A 49 13.89 6.87 -12.93
C LYS A 49 13.37 7.06 -14.36
N GLN A 50 13.14 5.97 -15.10
CA GLN A 50 12.52 6.01 -16.44
C GLN A 50 11.07 6.48 -16.40
N LEU A 51 10.31 6.17 -15.34
CA LEU A 51 8.93 6.59 -15.16
C LEU A 51 8.81 8.08 -14.80
N LYS A 52 9.80 8.64 -14.08
CA LYS A 52 9.79 10.02 -13.53
C LYS A 52 9.31 11.10 -14.51
N PRO A 53 9.72 11.14 -15.79
CA PRO A 53 9.25 12.19 -16.73
C PRO A 53 7.72 12.20 -16.95
N ASN A 54 7.03 11.11 -16.62
CA ASN A 54 5.59 10.97 -16.77
C ASN A 54 4.82 11.28 -15.47
N VAL A 55 5.53 11.39 -14.34
CA VAL A 55 4.95 11.69 -13.04
C VAL A 55 4.59 13.18 -12.99
N GLY A 56 3.32 13.45 -12.74
CA GLY A 56 2.78 14.79 -12.55
C GLY A 56 2.63 15.14 -11.07
N GLU A 57 2.48 14.14 -10.23
CA GLU A 57 2.28 14.32 -8.80
C GLU A 57 2.97 13.21 -7.99
N TRP A 58 3.74 13.64 -7.01
CA TRP A 58 4.20 12.82 -5.90
C TRP A 58 3.30 13.17 -4.70
N TRP A 59 2.42 12.27 -4.32
CA TRP A 59 1.42 12.57 -3.30
C TRP A 59 1.78 11.94 -1.94
N ALA A 60 1.68 12.74 -0.90
CA ALA A 60 1.74 12.31 0.49
C ALA A 60 0.46 12.73 1.24
N ASP A 61 -0.31 13.63 0.65
CA ASP A 61 -1.59 14.09 1.15
C ASP A 61 -2.73 13.53 0.28
N TYR A 62 -3.60 12.74 0.90
CA TYR A 62 -4.72 12.10 0.21
C TYR A 62 -5.73 13.13 -0.36
N ALA A 63 -5.96 14.26 0.34
CA ALA A 63 -6.92 15.26 -0.11
C ALA A 63 -6.43 15.95 -1.39
N LYS A 64 -5.13 16.23 -1.46
CA LYS A 64 -4.50 16.78 -2.66
C LYS A 64 -4.62 15.81 -3.84
N GLN A 65 -4.39 14.52 -3.62
CA GLN A 65 -4.55 13.53 -4.68
C GLN A 65 -5.99 13.44 -5.17
N ILE A 66 -6.98 13.43 -4.26
CA ILE A 66 -8.40 13.46 -4.62
C ILE A 66 -8.69 14.65 -5.55
N GLN A 67 -8.18 15.84 -5.20
CA GLN A 67 -8.38 17.03 -6.02
C GLN A 67 -7.72 16.89 -7.40
N SER A 68 -6.51 16.35 -7.48
CA SER A 68 -5.79 16.14 -8.74
C SER A 68 -6.53 15.20 -9.69
N TYR A 69 -7.13 14.12 -9.18
CA TYR A 69 -8.00 13.24 -9.97
C TYR A 69 -9.32 13.93 -10.36
N ALA A 70 -9.95 14.63 -9.41
CA ALA A 70 -11.20 15.33 -9.67
C ALA A 70 -11.07 16.39 -10.77
N ASN A 71 -9.93 17.07 -10.83
CA ASN A 71 -9.59 18.09 -11.82
C ASN A 71 -9.01 17.49 -13.12
N LYS A 72 -8.72 16.18 -13.18
CA LYS A 72 -8.03 15.51 -14.30
C LYS A 72 -6.58 16.01 -14.51
N ASP A 73 -5.94 16.51 -13.47
CA ASP A 73 -4.52 16.86 -13.50
C ASP A 73 -3.68 15.59 -13.69
N VAL A 74 -4.09 14.51 -13.02
CA VAL A 74 -3.59 13.14 -13.20
C VAL A 74 -4.72 12.21 -13.64
N VAL A 75 -4.37 11.07 -14.27
CA VAL A 75 -5.35 10.12 -14.81
C VAL A 75 -5.09 8.67 -14.43
N ILE A 76 -3.91 8.37 -13.91
CA ILE A 76 -3.53 7.03 -13.44
C ILE A 76 -2.51 7.18 -12.32
N GLY A 77 -2.46 6.22 -11.41
CA GLY A 77 -1.45 6.19 -10.34
C GLY A 77 -1.79 5.21 -9.24
N THR A 78 -0.99 5.24 -8.20
CA THR A 78 -1.26 4.51 -6.97
C THR A 78 -2.19 5.32 -6.09
N THR A 79 -3.11 4.65 -5.41
CA THR A 79 -4.08 5.28 -4.51
C THR A 79 -4.50 4.29 -3.43
N TRP A 80 -5.03 4.79 -2.35
CA TRP A 80 -5.68 3.98 -1.32
C TRP A 80 -7.19 3.86 -1.59
N PRO A 81 -7.87 2.84 -1.08
CA PRO A 81 -9.31 2.69 -1.23
C PRO A 81 -10.11 3.91 -0.76
N TYR A 82 -9.61 4.62 0.24
CA TYR A 82 -10.22 5.83 0.78
C TYR A 82 -10.44 6.91 -0.28
N GLN A 83 -9.42 7.25 -1.08
CA GLN A 83 -9.54 8.26 -2.14
C GLN A 83 -10.50 7.81 -3.23
N GLU A 84 -10.45 6.53 -3.61
CA GLU A 84 -11.38 5.97 -4.59
C GLU A 84 -12.83 6.11 -4.11
N ASN A 85 -13.11 5.77 -2.86
CA ASN A 85 -14.44 5.85 -2.29
C ASN A 85 -14.98 7.27 -2.30
N ILE A 86 -14.18 8.27 -1.92
CA ILE A 86 -14.58 9.68 -1.98
C ILE A 86 -14.87 10.12 -3.41
N LEU A 87 -13.96 9.83 -4.34
CA LEU A 87 -14.14 10.19 -5.75
C LEU A 87 -15.39 9.56 -6.36
N LYS A 88 -15.68 8.29 -6.05
CA LYS A 88 -16.91 7.62 -6.47
C LYS A 88 -18.16 8.23 -5.82
N GLY A 89 -18.09 8.58 -4.54
CA GLY A 89 -19.17 9.30 -3.84
C GLY A 89 -19.49 10.64 -4.50
N ASP A 90 -18.48 11.35 -4.98
CA ASP A 90 -18.58 12.59 -5.74
C ASP A 90 -18.92 12.36 -7.24
N LYS A 91 -19.28 11.14 -7.60
CA LYS A 91 -19.64 10.75 -8.98
C LYS A 91 -18.55 11.04 -10.02
N LYS A 92 -17.28 10.99 -9.59
CA LYS A 92 -16.15 11.09 -10.54
C LYS A 92 -15.96 9.74 -11.24
N PRO A 93 -15.61 9.73 -12.53
CA PRO A 93 -15.45 8.51 -13.33
C PRO A 93 -14.07 7.88 -13.05
N VAL A 94 -13.92 7.26 -11.88
CA VAL A 94 -12.70 6.58 -11.44
C VAL A 94 -12.97 5.10 -11.16
N ALA A 95 -11.95 4.28 -11.32
CA ALA A 95 -11.96 2.88 -10.93
C ALA A 95 -10.57 2.49 -10.44
N ALA A 96 -10.51 1.64 -9.41
CA ALA A 96 -9.28 0.99 -8.98
C ALA A 96 -9.24 -0.44 -9.49
N VAL A 97 -8.03 -0.91 -9.76
CA VAL A 97 -7.77 -2.30 -10.16
C VAL A 97 -6.51 -2.80 -9.45
N LYS A 98 -6.54 -4.05 -9.02
CA LYS A 98 -5.33 -4.75 -8.63
C LYS A 98 -4.61 -5.22 -9.89
N PRO A 99 -3.34 -4.83 -10.12
CA PRO A 99 -2.57 -5.34 -11.26
C PRO A 99 -2.45 -6.87 -11.23
N LYS A 100 -2.39 -7.49 -12.41
CA LYS A 100 -2.21 -8.95 -12.53
C LYS A 100 -0.85 -9.41 -11.98
N GLU A 101 0.13 -8.55 -11.99
CA GLU A 101 1.46 -8.76 -11.45
C GLU A 101 1.46 -8.85 -9.91
N GLY A 102 0.46 -8.30 -9.27
CA GLY A 102 0.37 -8.12 -7.83
C GLY A 102 0.47 -6.65 -7.43
N THR A 103 0.39 -6.41 -6.15
CA THR A 103 0.49 -5.04 -5.57
C THR A 103 1.05 -5.11 -4.15
N THR A 104 1.51 -3.99 -3.64
CA THR A 104 1.78 -3.83 -2.22
C THR A 104 0.48 -3.67 -1.43
N GLY A 105 0.55 -3.93 -0.14
CA GLY A 105 -0.54 -3.71 0.80
C GLY A 105 -0.01 -3.41 2.19
N TRP A 106 -0.86 -2.91 3.06
CA TRP A 106 -0.51 -2.65 4.46
C TRP A 106 -1.66 -3.03 5.39
N SER A 107 -1.37 -3.03 6.67
CA SER A 107 -2.38 -3.16 7.72
C SER A 107 -2.14 -2.08 8.76
N ASP A 108 -3.17 -1.34 9.12
CA ASP A 108 -3.11 -0.45 10.27
C ASP A 108 -3.13 -1.28 11.55
N THR A 109 -2.28 -0.93 12.50
CA THR A 109 -2.09 -1.71 13.72
C THR A 109 -2.17 -0.83 14.97
N TRP A 110 -2.76 -1.40 16.02
CA TRP A 110 -2.71 -0.82 17.35
C TRP A 110 -1.47 -1.30 18.08
N MET A 111 -0.75 -0.36 18.69
CA MET A 111 0.47 -0.66 19.45
C MET A 111 0.39 -0.07 20.85
N ILE A 112 0.99 -0.76 21.82
CA ILE A 112 1.13 -0.27 23.18
C ILE A 112 2.54 0.32 23.34
N TYR A 113 2.60 1.58 23.74
CA TYR A 113 3.88 2.21 24.07
C TYR A 113 4.55 1.42 25.21
N SER A 114 5.82 1.08 25.05
CA SER A 114 6.56 0.20 26.00
C SER A 114 6.64 0.74 27.44
N LYS A 115 6.47 2.05 27.62
CA LYS A 115 6.45 2.72 28.92
C LYS A 115 5.05 3.27 29.26
N ALA A 116 3.98 2.68 28.70
CA ALA A 116 2.63 3.09 29.03
C ALA A 116 2.34 2.93 30.52
N ALA A 117 1.81 3.99 31.15
CA ALA A 117 1.49 3.98 32.58
C ALA A 117 0.33 3.02 32.91
N HIS A 118 -0.57 2.77 31.96
CA HIS A 118 -1.76 1.96 32.13
C HIS A 118 -1.93 0.93 30.99
N PRO A 119 -1.04 -0.07 30.87
CA PRO A 119 -1.08 -1.02 29.75
C PRO A 119 -2.38 -1.85 29.72
N ASN A 120 -2.97 -2.15 30.88
CA ASN A 120 -4.23 -2.88 30.96
C ASN A 120 -5.39 -2.14 30.27
N CYS A 121 -5.45 -0.81 30.39
CA CYS A 121 -6.45 -0.02 29.67
C CYS A 121 -6.25 -0.12 28.15
N MET A 122 -5.02 -0.19 27.69
CA MET A 122 -4.71 -0.36 26.27
C MET A 122 -5.15 -1.75 25.75
N TYR A 123 -4.94 -2.81 26.53
CA TYR A 123 -5.45 -4.15 26.18
C TYR A 123 -6.98 -4.17 26.10
N LEU A 124 -7.68 -3.52 27.04
CA LEU A 124 -9.14 -3.40 26.99
C LEU A 124 -9.60 -2.65 25.74
N TRP A 125 -8.91 -1.54 25.40
CA TRP A 125 -9.18 -0.80 24.18
C TRP A 125 -8.95 -1.65 22.93
N MET A 126 -7.80 -2.33 22.83
CA MET A 126 -7.48 -3.18 21.67
C MET A 126 -8.52 -4.30 21.50
N ASN A 127 -8.93 -4.95 22.58
CA ASN A 127 -9.98 -5.96 22.53
C ASN A 127 -11.33 -5.39 22.10
N TYR A 128 -11.66 -4.16 22.51
CA TYR A 128 -12.88 -3.49 22.07
C TYR A 128 -12.83 -3.14 20.59
N ILE A 129 -11.77 -2.50 20.11
CA ILE A 129 -11.70 -1.96 18.75
C ILE A 129 -11.67 -3.07 17.69
N ILE A 130 -11.13 -4.26 18.01
CA ILE A 130 -11.16 -5.42 17.13
C ILE A 130 -12.42 -6.27 17.28
N SER A 131 -13.35 -5.90 18.19
CA SER A 131 -14.66 -6.59 18.29
C SER A 131 -15.43 -6.42 16.98
N PRO A 132 -16.32 -7.37 16.61
CA PRO A 132 -17.02 -7.32 15.33
C PRO A 132 -17.75 -6.00 15.07
N GLN A 133 -18.47 -5.48 16.09
CA GLN A 133 -19.24 -4.25 15.96
C GLN A 133 -18.36 -3.01 15.80
N ALA A 134 -17.31 -2.88 16.62
CA ALA A 134 -16.43 -1.74 16.57
C ALA A 134 -15.59 -1.77 15.28
N ASN A 135 -15.04 -2.93 14.93
CA ASN A 135 -14.23 -3.10 13.72
C ASN A 135 -15.04 -2.83 12.45
N ALA A 136 -16.31 -3.23 12.39
CA ALA A 136 -17.18 -2.90 11.26
C ALA A 136 -17.31 -1.37 11.07
N LYS A 137 -17.56 -0.62 12.14
CA LYS A 137 -17.71 0.84 12.07
C LYS A 137 -16.41 1.54 11.66
N VAL A 138 -15.27 1.09 12.19
CA VAL A 138 -13.96 1.64 11.82
C VAL A 138 -13.66 1.37 10.36
N ALA A 139 -13.86 0.13 9.91
CA ALA A 139 -13.62 -0.27 8.53
C ALA A 139 -14.48 0.51 7.53
N GLU A 140 -15.78 0.68 7.81
CA GLU A 140 -16.68 1.47 6.97
C GLU A 140 -16.28 2.95 6.93
N TRP A 141 -15.91 3.52 8.07
CA TRP A 141 -15.52 4.93 8.14
C TRP A 141 -14.20 5.20 7.42
N PHE A 142 -13.24 4.30 7.57
CA PHE A 142 -11.91 4.43 6.98
C PHE A 142 -11.89 3.98 5.50
N GLY A 143 -12.78 3.09 5.11
CA GLY A 143 -12.83 2.54 3.75
C GLY A 143 -11.80 1.44 3.53
N GLU A 144 -11.59 0.57 4.52
CA GLU A 144 -10.66 -0.57 4.48
C GLU A 144 -11.37 -1.89 4.79
N ALA A 145 -10.78 -2.99 4.37
CA ALA A 145 -11.29 -4.31 4.73
C ALA A 145 -11.19 -4.54 6.25
N PRO A 146 -12.24 -5.00 6.93
CA PRO A 146 -12.18 -5.28 8.36
C PRO A 146 -11.23 -6.45 8.65
N SER A 147 -10.42 -6.30 9.69
CA SER A 147 -9.51 -7.36 10.15
C SER A 147 -10.24 -8.51 10.85
N ASN A 148 -11.45 -8.25 11.40
CA ASN A 148 -12.27 -9.27 12.02
C ASN A 148 -13.30 -9.79 11.01
N PRO A 149 -13.23 -11.08 10.59
CA PRO A 149 -14.14 -11.62 9.58
C PRO A 149 -15.62 -11.57 10.01
N LYS A 150 -15.92 -11.54 11.32
CA LYS A 150 -17.28 -11.41 11.84
C LYS A 150 -17.84 -9.99 11.73
N ALA A 151 -17.01 -8.99 11.45
CA ALA A 151 -17.42 -7.60 11.31
C ALA A 151 -18.40 -7.41 10.14
N CYS A 152 -18.30 -8.21 9.09
CA CYS A 152 -19.19 -8.15 7.93
C CYS A 152 -20.68 -8.30 8.26
N SER A 153 -21.03 -8.94 9.37
CA SER A 153 -22.43 -9.03 9.84
C SER A 153 -22.94 -7.74 10.46
N TYR A 154 -22.06 -6.79 10.78
CA TYR A 154 -22.36 -5.55 11.47
C TYR A 154 -22.15 -4.30 10.61
N THR A 155 -21.76 -4.45 9.35
CA THR A 155 -21.63 -3.33 8.42
C THR A 155 -23.01 -2.77 8.06
N THR A 156 -23.09 -1.46 7.92
CA THR A 156 -24.30 -0.74 7.51
C THR A 156 -24.62 -1.03 6.05
N ASP A 157 -23.59 -0.90 5.19
CA ASP A 157 -23.66 -1.33 3.80
C ASP A 157 -23.45 -2.85 3.72
N LYS A 158 -24.49 -3.57 3.25
CA LYS A 158 -24.45 -5.03 3.09
C LYS A 158 -23.44 -5.52 2.04
N ASN A 159 -23.05 -4.64 1.13
CA ASN A 159 -22.06 -4.94 0.08
C ASN A 159 -20.64 -4.54 0.49
N PHE A 160 -20.47 -3.87 1.63
CA PHE A 160 -19.18 -3.32 2.04
C PHE A 160 -18.06 -4.37 1.99
N CYS A 161 -18.25 -5.50 2.65
CA CYS A 161 -17.23 -6.55 2.69
C CYS A 161 -16.92 -7.16 1.32
N THR A 162 -17.90 -7.26 0.44
CA THR A 162 -17.69 -7.70 -0.95
C THR A 162 -16.89 -6.65 -1.73
N THR A 163 -17.24 -5.38 -1.57
CA THR A 163 -16.54 -4.26 -2.22
C THR A 163 -15.08 -4.15 -1.75
N MET A 164 -14.83 -4.39 -0.46
CA MET A 164 -13.48 -4.35 0.12
C MET A 164 -12.75 -5.70 0.01
N HIS A 165 -13.32 -6.68 -0.68
CA HIS A 165 -12.77 -8.03 -0.80
C HIS A 165 -12.42 -8.70 0.54
N ALA A 166 -13.12 -8.34 1.63
CA ALA A 166 -12.96 -8.99 2.92
C ALA A 166 -13.28 -10.48 2.78
N ASN A 167 -12.41 -11.35 3.29
CA ASN A 167 -12.53 -12.81 3.18
C ASN A 167 -12.41 -13.38 1.75
N ASP A 168 -11.94 -12.62 0.79
CA ASP A 168 -11.68 -13.07 -0.58
C ASP A 168 -10.21 -13.49 -0.74
N GLU A 169 -9.90 -14.74 -0.42
CA GLU A 169 -8.53 -15.28 -0.50
C GLU A 169 -7.93 -15.16 -1.91
N GLY A 170 -8.76 -15.24 -2.95
CA GLY A 170 -8.34 -15.09 -4.33
C GLY A 170 -7.86 -13.67 -4.64
N TYR A 171 -8.52 -12.68 -4.09
CA TYR A 171 -8.12 -11.28 -4.21
C TYR A 171 -6.81 -11.00 -3.47
N TRP A 172 -6.66 -11.53 -2.26
CA TRP A 172 -5.47 -11.31 -1.42
C TRP A 172 -4.22 -12.04 -1.91
N LYS A 173 -4.37 -12.99 -2.80
CA LYS A 173 -3.23 -13.63 -3.46
C LYS A 173 -2.43 -12.59 -4.26
N ASN A 174 -1.11 -12.63 -4.14
CA ASN A 174 -0.17 -11.67 -4.76
C ASN A 174 -0.32 -10.23 -4.23
N ILE A 175 -0.79 -10.06 -3.01
CA ILE A 175 -0.62 -8.81 -2.26
C ILE A 175 0.55 -9.01 -1.30
N TYR A 176 1.55 -8.15 -1.43
CA TYR A 176 2.77 -8.18 -0.64
C TYR A 176 2.68 -7.12 0.46
N TYR A 177 2.49 -7.56 1.70
CA TYR A 177 2.37 -6.65 2.84
C TYR A 177 3.68 -5.95 3.14
N TRP A 178 3.60 -4.68 3.42
CA TRP A 178 4.74 -3.83 3.73
C TRP A 178 5.60 -4.41 4.85
N THR A 179 6.89 -4.50 4.55
CA THR A 179 7.90 -4.99 5.49
C THR A 179 9.11 -4.08 5.36
N THR A 180 9.68 -3.69 6.49
CA THR A 180 10.89 -2.85 6.50
C THR A 180 12.06 -3.58 5.81
N PRO A 181 12.65 -2.99 4.77
CA PRO A 181 13.85 -3.54 4.14
C PRO A 181 15.02 -3.63 5.13
N THR A 182 15.67 -4.76 5.19
CA THR A 182 16.83 -5.02 6.05
C THR A 182 17.97 -5.62 5.24
N ALA A 183 19.18 -5.56 5.77
CA ALA A 183 20.36 -6.17 5.14
C ALA A 183 20.27 -7.70 5.05
N ASP A 184 19.45 -8.32 5.87
CA ASP A 184 19.20 -9.76 5.82
C ASP A 184 18.23 -10.10 4.67
N CYS A 185 18.69 -10.90 3.73
CA CYS A 185 17.88 -11.40 2.62
C CYS A 185 16.97 -12.57 3.01
N GLY A 186 16.33 -12.52 4.18
CA GLY A 186 15.43 -13.57 4.66
C GLY A 186 16.14 -14.85 5.05
N GLY A 187 17.36 -14.76 5.58
CA GLY A 187 18.16 -15.91 5.99
C GLY A 187 18.71 -16.77 4.86
N LYS A 188 18.56 -16.33 3.60
CA LYS A 188 19.01 -17.07 2.41
C LYS A 188 20.50 -16.84 2.06
N GLY A 189 21.20 -16.06 2.87
CA GLY A 189 22.54 -15.58 2.57
C GLY A 189 22.53 -14.40 1.58
N GLY A 190 23.66 -13.68 1.50
CA GLY A 190 23.76 -12.46 0.70
C GLY A 190 23.42 -11.20 1.51
N THR A 191 23.51 -10.06 0.84
CA THR A 191 23.22 -8.74 1.43
C THR A 191 22.14 -8.04 0.62
N CYS A 192 21.07 -7.65 1.29
CA CYS A 192 20.00 -6.87 0.72
C CYS A 192 20.14 -5.38 1.08
N LYS A 193 19.46 -4.54 0.34
CA LYS A 193 19.39 -3.10 0.61
C LYS A 193 18.57 -2.82 1.85
N THR A 194 19.10 -1.96 2.71
CA THR A 194 18.45 -1.53 3.95
C THR A 194 17.40 -0.45 3.69
N GLN A 195 16.56 -0.17 4.68
CA GLN A 195 15.63 0.96 4.63
C GLN A 195 16.33 2.28 4.31
N GLN A 196 17.53 2.51 4.84
CA GLN A 196 18.29 3.72 4.56
C GLN A 196 18.71 3.81 3.09
N ASP A 197 19.09 2.70 2.48
CA ASP A 197 19.41 2.65 1.04
C ASP A 197 18.17 3.00 0.20
N TRP A 198 17.00 2.50 0.60
CA TRP A 198 15.73 2.80 -0.07
C TRP A 198 15.38 4.28 0.02
N VAL A 199 15.50 4.88 1.19
CA VAL A 199 15.24 6.33 1.40
C VAL A 199 16.21 7.18 0.56
N ASN A 200 17.49 6.83 0.53
CA ASN A 200 18.50 7.54 -0.27
C ASN A 200 18.17 7.47 -1.77
N ALA A 201 17.88 6.27 -2.27
CA ALA A 201 17.51 6.08 -3.68
C ALA A 201 16.20 6.80 -4.04
N TRP A 202 15.22 6.79 -3.13
CA TRP A 202 13.97 7.52 -3.34
C TRP A 202 14.20 9.03 -3.47
N THR A 203 15.05 9.58 -2.62
CA THR A 203 15.44 10.99 -2.68
C THR A 203 16.06 11.34 -4.05
N GLU A 204 16.92 10.47 -4.58
CA GLU A 204 17.51 10.65 -5.91
C GLU A 204 16.47 10.54 -7.04
N ILE A 205 15.55 9.55 -6.95
CA ILE A 205 14.49 9.36 -7.93
C ILE A 205 13.60 10.60 -7.98
N ARG A 206 13.23 11.11 -6.83
CA ARG A 206 12.33 12.24 -6.72
C ARG A 206 13.00 13.55 -7.17
N GLY A 207 14.23 13.82 -6.77
CA GLY A 207 15.04 14.99 -7.13
C GLY A 207 14.79 16.17 -6.23
#